data_893f71166f10311b30a9b921c9eda341
#
_entry.id   893f71166f10311b30a9b921c9eda341
#
_cell.length_a   1.000
_cell.length_b   1.000
_cell.length_c   1.000
_cell.angle_alpha   90.00
_cell.angle_beta   90.00
_cell.angle_gamma   90.00
#
_symmetry.space_group_name_H-M   'P 1'
#
loop_
_entity.id
_entity.type
_entity.pdbx_description
1 polymer ?
#
loop_
_entity_poly.entity_id
_entity_poly.type
_entity_poly.pdbx_seq_one_letter_code
_entity_poly.pdbx_strand_id
1 'polypeptide(L)'
;KVKEFGQDKCIAFNYALDKRYSSKSEIVSHDGLRINCELLFDIRDFIDNPNNNARLKNINYIFINEAQFFPDLLNIILFITNVLNKNVILCGLDLDFKKNKFGEILDLIPFSNKIHKMTGKCNTNNCNNPSIYSYLTIKYNSQLLIGNDVYIPLCEDCYNLKEIK
;
A
#
# COMPACT_ATOMS: atom_id res chain seq x y z
N LYS A 1 -6.69 8.90 -10.63
CA LYS A 1 -5.99 8.16 -11.69
C LYS A 1 -6.88 7.10 -12.35
N VAL A 2 -7.50 6.13 -11.66
CA VAL A 2 -8.38 5.12 -12.30
C VAL A 2 -9.45 5.76 -13.18
N LYS A 3 -10.11 6.83 -12.72
CA LYS A 3 -11.09 7.58 -13.54
C LYS A 3 -10.46 8.28 -14.74
N GLU A 4 -9.21 8.69 -14.63
CA GLU A 4 -8.45 9.38 -15.68
C GLU A 4 -8.04 8.42 -16.81
N PHE A 5 -7.66 7.19 -16.47
CA PHE A 5 -7.18 6.19 -17.44
C PHE A 5 -8.27 5.30 -18.06
N GLY A 6 -9.51 5.41 -17.55
CA GLY A 6 -10.63 4.53 -17.92
C GLY A 6 -10.66 3.24 -17.09
N GLN A 7 -11.82 2.90 -16.55
CA GLN A 7 -11.96 1.72 -15.68
C GLN A 7 -11.71 0.39 -16.40
N ASP A 8 -12.02 0.34 -17.69
CA ASP A 8 -11.82 -0.83 -18.56
C ASP A 8 -10.33 -1.12 -18.86
N LYS A 9 -9.47 -0.12 -18.68
CA LYS A 9 -8.02 -0.21 -18.86
C LYS A 9 -7.23 -0.36 -17.56
N CYS A 10 -7.92 -0.49 -16.45
CA CYS A 10 -7.33 -0.54 -15.12
C CYS A 10 -7.77 -1.77 -14.35
N ILE A 11 -6.90 -2.28 -13.49
CA ILE A 11 -7.24 -3.21 -12.43
C ILE A 11 -6.61 -2.73 -11.12
N ALA A 12 -7.27 -2.97 -10.02
CA ALA A 12 -6.76 -2.65 -8.69
C ALA A 12 -6.63 -3.93 -7.86
N PHE A 13 -5.52 -4.03 -7.13
CA PHE A 13 -5.25 -5.08 -6.15
C PHE A 13 -5.21 -4.47 -4.76
N ASN A 14 -5.80 -5.17 -3.79
CA ASN A 14 -5.67 -4.85 -2.38
C ASN A 14 -5.27 -6.11 -1.61
N TYR A 15 -4.54 -5.93 -0.52
CA TYR A 15 -4.15 -7.05 0.32
C TYR A 15 -5.38 -7.65 1.02
N ALA A 16 -5.56 -8.98 0.93
CA ALA A 16 -6.80 -9.66 1.30
C ALA A 16 -7.18 -9.54 2.78
N LEU A 17 -6.21 -9.31 3.68
CA LEU A 17 -6.48 -9.07 5.10
C LEU A 17 -6.81 -7.62 5.42
N ASP A 18 -6.63 -6.68 4.50
CA ASP A 18 -7.00 -5.29 4.72
C ASP A 18 -8.52 -5.09 4.54
N LYS A 19 -9.24 -5.30 5.63
CA LYS A 19 -10.71 -5.11 5.71
C LYS A 19 -11.10 -3.87 6.51
N ARG A 20 -10.15 -2.95 6.71
CA ARG A 20 -10.34 -1.76 7.57
C ARG A 20 -11.52 -0.88 7.16
N TYR A 21 -11.77 -0.74 5.87
CA TYR A 21 -12.80 0.17 5.35
C TYR A 21 -13.94 -0.54 4.62
N SER A 22 -13.77 -1.79 4.19
CA SER A 22 -14.81 -2.58 3.53
C SER A 22 -14.53 -4.07 3.67
N SER A 23 -15.59 -4.86 3.86
CA SER A 23 -15.56 -6.32 3.75
C SER A 23 -15.77 -6.81 2.32
N LYS A 24 -16.05 -5.89 1.38
CA LYS A 24 -16.22 -6.17 -0.05
C LYS A 24 -14.89 -6.00 -0.77
N SER A 25 -14.82 -6.49 -2.01
CA SER A 25 -13.68 -6.32 -2.91
C SER A 25 -13.58 -4.88 -3.43
N GLU A 26 -13.34 -3.94 -2.52
CA GLU A 26 -13.29 -2.50 -2.78
C GLU A 26 -12.13 -1.86 -2.02
N ILE A 27 -11.46 -0.90 -2.65
CA ILE A 27 -10.61 0.08 -1.98
C ILE A 27 -11.45 1.31 -1.70
N VAL A 28 -11.44 1.77 -0.46
CA VAL A 28 -12.22 2.93 -0.01
C VAL A 28 -11.26 4.01 0.48
N SER A 29 -11.35 5.22 -0.06
CA SER A 29 -10.60 6.37 0.43
C SER A 29 -11.22 6.95 1.71
N HIS A 30 -10.47 7.76 2.46
CA HIS A 30 -10.98 8.48 3.63
C HIS A 30 -12.19 9.39 3.29
N ASP A 31 -12.28 9.89 2.04
CA ASP A 31 -13.40 10.70 1.55
C ASP A 31 -14.57 9.84 1.04
N GLY A 32 -14.54 8.52 1.25
CA GLY A 32 -15.61 7.61 0.87
C GLY A 32 -15.65 7.23 -0.61
N LEU A 33 -14.68 7.62 -1.42
CA LEU A 33 -14.56 7.17 -2.80
C LEU A 33 -14.25 5.68 -2.84
N ARG A 34 -14.92 4.95 -3.75
CA ARG A 34 -14.80 3.49 -3.87
C ARG A 34 -14.35 3.08 -5.26
N ILE A 35 -13.50 2.08 -5.33
CA ILE A 35 -13.12 1.38 -6.56
C ILE A 35 -13.12 -0.12 -6.31
N ASN A 36 -13.60 -0.88 -7.27
CA ASN A 36 -13.53 -2.34 -7.22
C ASN A 36 -12.08 -2.79 -7.30
N CYS A 37 -11.72 -3.83 -6.56
CA CYS A 37 -10.39 -4.44 -6.58
C CYS A 37 -10.47 -5.96 -6.47
N GLU A 38 -9.37 -6.62 -6.81
CA GLU A 38 -9.13 -8.01 -6.45
C GLU A 38 -8.48 -8.05 -5.06
N LEU A 39 -8.99 -8.90 -4.18
CA LEU A 39 -8.39 -9.15 -2.87
C LEU A 39 -7.43 -10.33 -2.97
N LEU A 40 -6.15 -10.09 -2.77
CA LEU A 40 -5.09 -11.07 -2.99
C LEU A 40 -4.17 -11.17 -1.77
N PHE A 41 -3.66 -12.38 -1.51
CA PHE A 41 -2.53 -12.60 -0.61
C PHE A 41 -1.19 -12.52 -1.36
N ASP A 42 -1.18 -12.94 -2.61
CA ASP A 42 -0.05 -12.86 -3.52
C ASP A 42 -0.55 -12.37 -4.90
N ILE A 43 0.17 -11.43 -5.49
CA ILE A 43 -0.16 -10.91 -6.83
C ILE A 43 -0.02 -12.01 -7.90
N ARG A 44 0.86 -12.99 -7.69
CA ARG A 44 1.02 -14.14 -8.59
C ARG A 44 -0.25 -14.95 -8.76
N ASP A 45 -1.07 -15.07 -7.71
CA ASP A 45 -2.35 -15.78 -7.77
C ASP A 45 -3.27 -15.24 -8.87
N PHE A 46 -3.16 -13.94 -9.16
CA PHE A 46 -3.89 -13.32 -10.25
C PHE A 46 -3.16 -13.41 -11.60
N ILE A 47 -1.87 -13.12 -11.60
CA ILE A 47 -1.06 -13.01 -12.84
C ILE A 47 -0.90 -14.38 -13.51
N ASP A 48 -0.65 -15.43 -12.73
CA ASP A 48 -0.39 -16.78 -13.23
C ASP A 48 -1.67 -17.57 -13.50
N ASN A 49 -2.85 -17.03 -13.17
CA ASN A 49 -4.12 -17.67 -13.41
C ASN A 49 -4.55 -17.52 -14.89
N PRO A 50 -4.64 -18.62 -15.67
CA PRO A 50 -4.99 -18.55 -17.09
C PRO A 50 -6.35 -17.88 -17.37
N ASN A 51 -7.29 -17.96 -16.43
CA ASN A 51 -8.61 -17.33 -16.56
C ASN A 51 -8.54 -15.80 -16.60
N ASN A 52 -7.44 -15.20 -16.10
CA ASN A 52 -7.22 -13.77 -16.10
C ASN A 52 -6.49 -13.26 -17.34
N ASN A 53 -6.01 -14.15 -18.24
CA ASN A 53 -5.21 -13.76 -19.41
C ASN A 53 -5.93 -12.74 -20.31
N ALA A 54 -7.22 -12.91 -20.55
CA ALA A 54 -8.00 -11.98 -21.35
C ALA A 54 -8.08 -10.59 -20.72
N ARG A 55 -8.28 -10.53 -19.40
CA ARG A 55 -8.28 -9.27 -18.62
C ARG A 55 -6.89 -8.62 -18.67
N LEU A 56 -5.82 -9.39 -18.40
CA LEU A 56 -4.44 -8.89 -18.42
C LEU A 56 -4.05 -8.31 -19.79
N LYS A 57 -4.52 -8.92 -20.90
CA LYS A 57 -4.26 -8.37 -22.25
C LYS A 57 -4.92 -7.01 -22.47
N ASN A 58 -6.11 -6.79 -21.90
CA ASN A 58 -6.91 -5.58 -22.16
C ASN A 58 -6.55 -4.40 -21.26
N ILE A 59 -5.97 -4.63 -20.09
CA ILE A 59 -5.57 -3.55 -19.16
C ILE A 59 -4.21 -2.99 -19.53
N ASN A 60 -3.99 -1.71 -19.17
CA ASN A 60 -2.73 -1.00 -19.33
C ASN A 60 -2.13 -0.60 -17.97
N TYR A 61 -2.96 -0.50 -16.94
CA TYR A 61 -2.58 -0.01 -15.62
C TYR A 61 -2.99 -0.98 -14.51
N ILE A 62 -2.06 -1.26 -13.63
CA ILE A 62 -2.29 -2.04 -12.41
C ILE A 62 -2.06 -1.12 -11.21
N PHE A 63 -3.07 -1.00 -10.36
CA PHE A 63 -3.01 -0.26 -9.10
C PHE A 63 -2.85 -1.24 -7.96
N ILE A 64 -1.90 -1.00 -7.07
CA ILE A 64 -1.64 -1.88 -5.92
C ILE A 64 -1.73 -1.04 -4.64
N ASN A 65 -2.71 -1.36 -3.81
CA ASN A 65 -2.87 -0.75 -2.50
C ASN A 65 -2.24 -1.64 -1.44
N GLU A 66 -1.73 -1.04 -0.36
CA GLU A 66 -1.05 -1.72 0.75
C GLU A 66 0.10 -2.62 0.28
N ALA A 67 0.90 -2.09 -0.66
CA ALA A 67 1.93 -2.84 -1.38
C ALA A 67 2.99 -3.49 -0.47
N GLN A 68 3.23 -2.94 0.73
CA GLN A 68 4.18 -3.47 1.71
C GLN A 68 3.83 -4.88 2.23
N PHE A 69 2.59 -5.32 2.05
CA PHE A 69 2.14 -6.64 2.52
C PHE A 69 2.35 -7.77 1.51
N PHE A 70 2.57 -7.44 0.24
CA PHE A 70 2.71 -8.47 -0.78
C PHE A 70 4.11 -9.09 -0.76
N PRO A 71 4.21 -10.43 -0.80
CA PRO A 71 5.49 -11.11 -0.89
C PRO A 71 6.10 -10.92 -2.28
N ASP A 72 7.43 -11.03 -2.36
CA ASP A 72 8.20 -10.99 -3.62
C ASP A 72 7.82 -9.80 -4.54
N LEU A 73 7.48 -8.66 -3.89
CA LEU A 73 6.92 -7.49 -4.57
C LEU A 73 7.87 -6.97 -5.65
N LEU A 74 9.18 -6.91 -5.36
CA LEU A 74 10.16 -6.39 -6.31
C LEU A 74 10.14 -7.20 -7.61
N ASN A 75 10.26 -8.53 -7.52
CA ASN A 75 10.35 -9.37 -8.71
C ASN A 75 9.04 -9.37 -9.50
N ILE A 76 7.89 -9.41 -8.82
CA ILE A 76 6.60 -9.40 -9.51
C ILE A 76 6.34 -8.05 -10.22
N ILE A 77 6.74 -6.92 -9.64
CA ILE A 77 6.61 -5.61 -10.29
C ILE A 77 7.52 -5.52 -11.51
N LEU A 78 8.76 -5.99 -11.41
CA LEU A 78 9.67 -6.04 -12.55
C LEU A 78 9.14 -6.96 -13.67
N PHE A 79 8.54 -8.09 -13.32
CA PHE A 79 7.87 -8.96 -14.30
C PHE A 79 6.70 -8.26 -14.99
N ILE A 80 5.81 -7.62 -14.21
CA ILE A 80 4.64 -6.90 -14.73
C ILE A 80 5.07 -5.77 -15.68
N THR A 81 6.11 -5.02 -15.32
CA THR A 81 6.55 -3.87 -16.12
C THR A 81 7.36 -4.29 -17.34
N ASN A 82 8.32 -5.20 -17.19
CA ASN A 82 9.30 -5.52 -18.23
C ASN A 82 8.82 -6.64 -19.16
N VAL A 83 8.04 -7.62 -18.66
CA VAL A 83 7.58 -8.76 -19.44
C VAL A 83 6.15 -8.57 -19.93
N LEU A 84 5.24 -8.17 -19.03
CA LEU A 84 3.85 -7.94 -19.40
C LEU A 84 3.61 -6.55 -20.00
N ASN A 85 4.61 -5.67 -19.94
CA ASN A 85 4.56 -4.29 -20.46
C ASN A 85 3.35 -3.49 -19.94
N LYS A 86 3.13 -3.53 -18.62
CA LYS A 86 2.06 -2.80 -17.95
C LYS A 86 2.62 -1.66 -17.08
N ASN A 87 1.84 -0.60 -16.94
CA ASN A 87 2.15 0.45 -16.00
C ASN A 87 1.67 0.07 -14.61
N VAL A 88 2.50 0.27 -13.60
CA VAL A 88 2.16 0.00 -12.20
C VAL A 88 2.15 1.30 -11.41
N ILE A 89 1.11 1.47 -10.62
CA ILE A 89 0.99 2.54 -9.64
C ILE A 89 0.70 1.88 -8.30
N LEU A 90 1.63 1.98 -7.38
CA LEU A 90 1.49 1.36 -6.07
C LEU A 90 1.55 2.39 -4.94
N CYS A 91 0.90 2.08 -3.84
CA CYS A 91 0.99 2.84 -2.60
C CYS A 91 1.08 1.90 -1.41
N GLY A 92 1.72 2.37 -0.36
CA GLY A 92 1.91 1.62 0.88
C GLY A 92 2.85 2.34 1.83
N LEU A 93 3.08 1.71 2.98
CA LEU A 93 3.99 2.21 3.99
C LEU A 93 5.42 1.76 3.67
N ASP A 94 6.36 2.68 3.78
CA ASP A 94 7.79 2.42 3.61
C ASP A 94 8.45 1.86 4.87
N LEU A 95 7.96 2.25 6.04
CA LEU A 95 8.46 1.81 7.34
C LEU A 95 7.34 1.23 8.20
N ASP A 96 7.69 0.23 9.01
CA ASP A 96 6.83 -0.29 10.07
C ASP A 96 6.86 0.64 11.31
N PHE A 97 6.11 0.26 12.34
CA PHE A 97 6.03 1.02 13.59
C PHE A 97 7.33 1.02 14.41
N LYS A 98 8.32 0.18 14.07
CA LYS A 98 9.66 0.15 14.67
C LYS A 98 10.70 0.89 13.81
N LYS A 99 10.24 1.60 12.79
CA LYS A 99 11.09 2.29 11.79
C LYS A 99 11.96 1.33 10.95
N ASN A 100 11.64 0.05 10.90
CA ASN A 100 12.28 -0.88 9.99
C ASN A 100 11.60 -0.81 8.61
N LYS A 101 12.36 -1.15 7.58
CA LYS A 101 11.82 -1.29 6.22
C LYS A 101 10.60 -2.22 6.24
N PHE A 102 9.49 -1.79 5.62
CA PHE A 102 8.27 -2.57 5.57
C PHE A 102 8.09 -3.21 4.19
N GLY A 103 8.24 -4.53 4.13
CA GLY A 103 8.22 -5.25 2.85
C GLY A 103 9.30 -4.75 1.89
N GLU A 104 9.00 -4.75 0.59
CA GLU A 104 9.95 -4.44 -0.48
C GLU A 104 9.64 -3.15 -1.23
N ILE A 105 8.74 -2.30 -0.70
CA ILE A 105 8.32 -1.07 -1.39
C ILE A 105 9.48 -0.11 -1.65
N LEU A 106 10.45 -0.03 -0.72
CA LEU A 106 11.65 0.81 -0.86
C LEU A 106 12.60 0.28 -1.92
N ASP A 107 12.62 -1.03 -2.17
CA ASP A 107 13.50 -1.64 -3.18
C ASP A 107 13.07 -1.28 -4.61
N LEU A 108 11.83 -0.82 -4.78
CA LEU A 108 11.29 -0.36 -6.06
C LEU A 108 11.71 1.06 -6.44
N ILE A 109 12.29 1.83 -5.50
CA ILE A 109 12.70 3.22 -5.75
C ILE A 109 13.62 3.36 -6.97
N PRO A 110 14.69 2.55 -7.14
CA PRO A 110 15.59 2.65 -8.28
C PRO A 110 14.91 2.37 -9.63
N PHE A 111 13.80 1.65 -9.63
CA PHE A 111 13.06 1.25 -10.83
C PHE A 111 11.85 2.14 -11.11
N SER A 112 11.59 3.12 -10.24
CA SER A 112 10.41 3.97 -10.32
C SER A 112 10.65 5.20 -11.21
N ASN A 113 9.72 5.49 -12.11
CA ASN A 113 9.74 6.73 -12.91
C ASN A 113 9.35 7.95 -12.07
N LYS A 114 8.56 7.75 -11.00
CA LYS A 114 8.07 8.83 -10.15
C LYS A 114 7.78 8.34 -8.74
N ILE A 115 8.23 9.10 -7.75
CA ILE A 115 8.03 8.81 -6.34
C ILE A 115 7.35 10.00 -5.68
N HIS A 116 6.35 9.72 -4.84
CA HIS A 116 5.69 10.69 -4.00
C HIS A 116 5.79 10.21 -2.54
N LYS A 117 6.64 10.85 -1.75
CA LYS A 117 6.63 10.66 -0.29
C LYS A 117 5.52 11.53 0.30
N MET A 118 4.47 10.88 0.78
CA MET A 118 3.34 11.55 1.42
C MET A 118 3.52 11.56 2.93
N THR A 119 3.04 12.62 3.56
CA THR A 119 3.02 12.76 5.02
C THR A 119 1.61 13.05 5.49
N GLY A 120 1.29 12.57 6.70
CA GLY A 120 0.05 12.93 7.37
C GLY A 120 0.22 14.13 8.32
N LYS A 121 -0.74 14.35 9.19
CA LYS A 121 -0.68 15.30 10.29
C LYS A 121 -0.29 14.57 11.58
N CYS A 122 0.62 15.14 12.36
CA CYS A 122 0.99 14.59 13.68
C CYS A 122 -0.22 14.59 14.61
N ASN A 123 -0.49 13.47 15.28
CA ASN A 123 -1.63 13.30 16.19
C ASN A 123 -1.38 13.78 17.63
N THR A 124 -0.23 14.43 17.90
CA THR A 124 0.03 15.03 19.20
C THR A 124 -0.69 16.37 19.30
N ASN A 125 -1.35 16.63 20.43
CA ASN A 125 -2.03 17.89 20.68
C ASN A 125 -1.07 19.07 20.51
N ASN A 126 -1.54 20.11 19.82
CA ASN A 126 -0.79 21.34 19.52
C ASN A 126 0.48 21.12 18.67
N CYS A 127 0.64 19.96 18.01
CA CYS A 127 1.72 19.71 17.07
C CYS A 127 1.21 19.86 15.63
N ASN A 128 1.84 20.76 14.86
CA ASN A 128 1.50 20.99 13.44
C ASN A 128 2.52 20.38 12.48
N ASN A 129 3.51 19.63 12.99
CA ASN A 129 4.51 19.00 12.15
C ASN A 129 3.91 17.88 11.29
N PRO A 130 4.44 17.64 10.08
CA PRO A 130 4.04 16.48 9.27
C PRO A 130 4.41 15.18 10.00
N SER A 131 3.50 14.22 10.01
CA SER A 131 3.78 12.88 10.51
C SER A 131 4.44 12.03 9.44
N ILE A 132 5.47 11.31 9.85
CA ILE A 132 6.24 10.39 8.99
C ILE A 132 6.34 8.98 9.58
N TYR A 133 5.93 8.80 10.83
CA TYR A 133 5.98 7.51 11.51
C TYR A 133 4.60 7.07 12.00
N SER A 134 4.37 5.76 11.98
CA SER A 134 3.23 5.10 12.61
C SER A 134 3.67 4.62 13.99
N TYR A 135 3.14 5.22 15.06
CA TYR A 135 3.42 4.79 16.42
C TYR A 135 2.38 3.77 16.87
N LEU A 136 2.82 2.61 17.35
CA LEU A 136 1.94 1.57 17.87
C LEU A 136 1.56 1.88 19.34
N THR A 137 0.26 1.94 19.63
CA THR A 137 -0.27 2.31 20.95
C THR A 137 -0.38 1.14 21.94
N ILE A 138 -0.21 -0.08 21.44
CA ILE A 138 -0.30 -1.33 22.22
C ILE A 138 1.01 -2.12 22.14
N LYS A 139 1.25 -3.04 23.06
CA LYS A 139 2.41 -3.93 22.99
C LYS A 139 2.13 -5.04 21.97
N TYR A 140 2.96 -5.14 20.96
CA TYR A 140 2.88 -6.17 19.93
C TYR A 140 4.27 -6.47 19.35
N ASN A 141 4.57 -7.73 19.06
CA ASN A 141 5.92 -8.14 18.69
C ASN A 141 6.10 -8.46 17.21
N SER A 142 5.03 -8.73 16.47
CA SER A 142 5.13 -8.99 15.03
C SER A 142 5.11 -7.70 14.22
N GLN A 143 5.72 -7.69 13.04
CA GLN A 143 5.71 -6.56 12.12
C GLN A 143 4.30 -6.33 11.53
N LEU A 144 3.56 -7.40 11.29
CA LEU A 144 2.24 -7.35 10.68
C LEU A 144 1.14 -7.29 11.74
N LEU A 145 0.56 -6.13 11.94
CA LEU A 145 -0.68 -5.93 12.68
C LEU A 145 -1.58 -5.00 11.87
N ILE A 146 -2.70 -5.51 11.38
CA ILE A 146 -3.70 -4.72 10.66
C ILE A 146 -4.79 -4.29 11.64
N GLY A 147 -4.93 -2.99 11.85
CA GLY A 147 -5.94 -2.43 12.76
C GLY A 147 -6.12 -0.93 12.54
N ASN A 148 -7.32 -0.41 12.82
CA ASN A 148 -7.64 0.99 12.63
C ASN A 148 -7.19 1.90 13.78
N ASP A 149 -7.31 1.41 15.02
CA ASP A 149 -7.18 2.28 16.20
C ASP A 149 -5.91 2.00 17.02
N VAL A 150 -5.04 1.12 16.52
CA VAL A 150 -3.82 0.73 17.22
C VAL A 150 -2.61 1.56 16.84
N TYR A 151 -2.71 2.34 15.77
CA TYR A 151 -1.64 3.20 15.28
C TYR A 151 -2.03 4.68 15.33
N ILE A 152 -1.07 5.53 15.69
CA ILE A 152 -1.21 6.98 15.57
C ILE A 152 -0.07 7.55 14.73
N PRO A 153 -0.37 8.48 13.79
CA PRO A 153 0.65 9.14 13.00
C PRO A 153 1.39 10.18 13.85
N LEU A 154 2.72 10.11 13.90
CA LEU A 154 3.56 11.04 14.65
C LEU A 154 4.68 11.63 13.78
N CYS A 155 5.06 12.87 14.06
CA CYS A 155 6.32 13.43 13.60
C CYS A 155 7.49 12.82 14.39
N GLU A 156 8.71 13.04 13.94
CA GLU A 156 9.91 12.46 14.54
C GLU A 156 10.07 12.84 16.02
N ASP A 157 9.94 14.11 16.36
CA ASP A 157 10.10 14.58 17.74
C ASP A 157 9.09 13.94 18.68
N CYS A 158 7.80 13.91 18.26
CA CYS A 158 6.72 13.33 19.07
C CYS A 158 6.83 11.81 19.19
N TYR A 159 7.34 11.14 18.17
CA TYR A 159 7.61 9.71 18.21
C TYR A 159 8.71 9.41 19.23
N ASN A 160 9.87 10.09 19.14
CA ASN A 160 11.00 9.87 20.03
C ASN A 160 10.65 10.15 21.51
N LEU A 161 9.86 11.19 21.79
CA LEU A 161 9.37 11.48 23.15
C LEU A 161 8.49 10.37 23.74
N LYS A 162 7.83 9.55 22.92
CA LYS A 162 7.03 8.42 23.38
C LYS A 162 7.86 7.15 23.61
N GLU A 163 8.96 6.97 22.88
CA GLU A 163 9.86 5.82 23.07
C GLU A 163 10.69 5.92 24.36
N ILE A 164 10.92 7.14 24.88
CA ILE A 164 11.71 7.38 26.08
C ILE A 164 10.90 7.09 27.38
N LYS A 165 9.59 6.89 27.29
CA LYS A 165 8.70 6.58 28.41
C LYS A 165 8.42 5.09 28.52
#